data_b00b9e3e9f06417db153911b74bde387
#
_entry.id   b00b9e3e9f06417db153911b74bde387
#
_cell.length_a   1.000
_cell.length_b   1.000
_cell.length_c   1.000
_cell.angle_alpha   90.00
_cell.angle_beta   90.00
_cell.angle_gamma   90.00
#
_symmetry.space_group_name_H-M   'P 1'
#
loop_
_entity.id
_entity.type
_entity.pdbx_description
1 polymer ?
#
loop_
_entity_poly.entity_id
_entity_poly.type
_entity_poly.pdbx_seq_one_letter_code
_entity_poly.pdbx_strand_id
1 'polypeptide(L)'
;MANKNYEIAVLKGDGIGPEVIDEALKVLEVFDYPKFSFREYPCGANCFLETGDPLPSQTVEGCRNADAVLLGAMGLPDVRWP
;
A
#
# COMPACT_ATOMS: atom_id res chain seq x y z
N MET A 1 -26.21 -11.40 10.21
CA MET A 1 -25.11 -11.26 9.24
C MET A 1 -23.77 -11.29 9.92
N ALA A 2 -22.89 -12.17 9.50
CA ALA A 2 -21.58 -12.22 10.07
C ALA A 2 -20.79 -10.96 9.69
N ASN A 3 -19.84 -10.58 10.55
CA ASN A 3 -18.97 -9.48 10.26
C ASN A 3 -18.11 -9.79 9.04
N LYS A 4 -18.07 -8.88 8.10
CA LYS A 4 -17.22 -9.02 6.94
C LYS A 4 -15.84 -8.43 7.26
N ASN A 5 -14.81 -9.18 6.92
CA ASN A 5 -13.43 -8.75 7.11
C ASN A 5 -12.79 -8.63 5.73
N TYR A 6 -12.33 -7.44 5.38
CA TYR A 6 -11.67 -7.19 4.10
C TYR A 6 -10.18 -7.03 4.31
N GLU A 7 -9.41 -7.66 3.47
CA GLU A 7 -7.97 -7.48 3.49
C GLU A 7 -7.57 -6.41 2.48
N ILE A 8 -6.89 -5.38 2.97
CA ILE A 8 -6.47 -4.25 2.16
C ILE A 8 -4.95 -4.30 2.03
N ALA A 9 -4.45 -4.38 0.81
CA ALA A 9 -3.03 -4.27 0.55
C ALA A 9 -2.66 -2.79 0.55
N VAL A 10 -1.65 -2.40 1.32
CA VAL A 10 -1.26 -1.01 1.49
C VAL A 10 0.10 -0.78 0.85
N LEU A 11 0.15 0.08 -0.16
CA LEU A 11 1.36 0.46 -0.85
C LEU A 11 1.60 1.95 -0.62
N LYS A 12 2.39 2.27 0.39
CA LYS A 12 2.61 3.68 0.77
C LYS A 12 3.38 4.45 -0.30
N GLY A 13 4.33 3.80 -0.92
CA GLY A 13 5.09 4.43 -1.99
C GLY A 13 6.19 5.35 -1.48
N ASP A 14 6.34 6.49 -2.12
CA ASP A 14 7.48 7.37 -1.94
C ASP A 14 7.07 8.78 -1.57
N GLY A 15 8.05 9.57 -1.11
CA GLY A 15 7.83 10.98 -0.85
C GLY A 15 6.72 11.23 0.16
N ILE A 16 5.64 11.86 -0.30
CA ILE A 16 4.50 12.16 0.57
C ILE A 16 3.55 10.98 0.73
N GLY A 17 3.79 9.88 -0.02
CA GLY A 17 2.92 8.71 0.01
C GLY A 17 2.67 8.18 1.41
N PRO A 18 3.73 7.92 2.23
CA PRO A 18 3.53 7.43 3.58
C PRO A 18 2.66 8.33 4.45
N GLU A 19 2.83 9.65 4.37
CA GLU A 19 2.03 10.58 5.14
C GLU A 19 0.57 10.54 4.73
N VAL A 20 0.31 10.52 3.42
CA VAL A 20 -1.04 10.47 2.88
C VAL A 20 -1.73 9.18 3.30
N ILE A 21 -1.03 8.05 3.19
CA ILE A 21 -1.58 6.75 3.57
C ILE A 21 -1.85 6.69 5.07
N ASP A 22 -0.94 7.20 5.89
CA ASP A 22 -1.14 7.19 7.34
C ASP A 22 -2.41 7.94 7.72
N GLU A 23 -2.69 9.07 7.07
CA GLU A 23 -3.91 9.82 7.31
C GLU A 23 -5.14 9.05 6.82
N ALA A 24 -5.05 8.42 5.66
CA ALA A 24 -6.14 7.61 5.13
C ALA A 24 -6.47 6.44 6.06
N LEU A 25 -5.46 5.79 6.61
CA LEU A 25 -5.66 4.69 7.55
C LEU A 25 -6.35 5.15 8.81
N LYS A 26 -6.04 6.34 9.30
CA LYS A 26 -6.72 6.90 10.47
C LYS A 26 -8.22 7.04 10.21
N VAL A 27 -8.59 7.50 9.02
CA VAL A 27 -10.00 7.64 8.65
C VAL A 27 -10.68 6.26 8.61
N LEU A 28 -10.02 5.28 8.01
CA LEU A 28 -10.61 3.94 7.90
C LEU A 28 -10.72 3.22 9.23
N GLU A 29 -9.85 3.54 10.17
CA GLU A 29 -9.87 2.92 11.50
C GLU A 29 -11.08 3.32 12.34
N VAL A 30 -11.77 4.41 11.99
CA VAL A 30 -12.96 4.81 12.76
C VAL A 30 -14.19 3.97 12.43
N PHE A 31 -14.13 3.14 11.39
CA PHE A 31 -15.24 2.28 11.04
C PHE A 31 -15.19 0.99 11.86
N ASP A 32 -16.32 0.69 12.51
CA ASP A 32 -16.44 -0.56 13.26
C ASP A 32 -16.86 -1.72 12.35
N TYR A 33 -17.55 -1.38 11.28
CA TYR A 33 -18.04 -2.37 10.33
C TYR A 33 -18.18 -1.73 8.95
N PRO A 34 -17.71 -2.36 7.89
CA PRO A 34 -16.98 -3.64 7.90
C PRO A 34 -15.60 -3.47 8.52
N LYS A 35 -15.00 -4.59 8.92
CA LYS A 35 -13.64 -4.56 9.45
C LYS A 35 -12.63 -4.65 8.34
N PHE A 36 -11.54 -3.92 8.51
CA PHE A 36 -10.45 -3.92 7.55
C PHE A 36 -9.18 -4.46 8.21
N SER A 37 -8.50 -5.33 7.49
CA SER A 37 -7.18 -5.79 7.88
C SER A 37 -6.19 -5.21 6.89
N PHE A 38 -5.18 -4.50 7.38
CA PHE A 38 -4.21 -3.81 6.53
C PHE A 38 -2.90 -4.57 6.50
N ARG A 39 -2.37 -4.77 5.31
CA ARG A 39 -1.07 -5.41 5.14
C ARG A 39 -0.24 -4.56 4.19
N GLU A 40 0.91 -4.11 4.68
CA GLU A 40 1.78 -3.23 3.93
C GLU A 40 2.76 -4.01 3.07
N TYR A 41 2.97 -3.54 1.85
CA TYR A 41 3.93 -4.15 0.92
C TYR A 41 4.84 -3.08 0.34
N PRO A 42 6.10 -3.43 0.06
CA PRO A 42 7.05 -2.48 -0.51
C PRO A 42 6.78 -2.20 -1.99
N CYS A 43 7.01 -0.97 -2.40
CA CYS A 43 6.87 -0.55 -3.79
C CYS A 43 7.50 0.83 -4.01
N GLY A 44 7.64 1.19 -5.28
CA GLY A 44 8.03 2.54 -5.66
C GLY A 44 9.53 2.75 -5.78
N ALA A 45 9.93 4.02 -5.84
CA ALA A 45 11.32 4.38 -6.08
C ALA A 45 12.26 3.98 -4.95
N ASN A 46 11.84 4.15 -3.71
CA ASN A 46 12.67 3.71 -2.58
C ASN A 46 12.91 2.21 -2.63
N CYS A 47 11.88 1.45 -2.96
CA CYS A 47 12.00 0.01 -3.11
C CYS A 47 12.95 -0.34 -4.25
N PHE A 48 12.87 0.39 -5.36
CA PHE A 48 13.76 0.22 -6.49
C PHE A 48 15.23 0.47 -6.10
N LEU A 49 15.48 1.53 -5.32
CA LEU A 49 16.83 1.85 -4.88
C LEU A 49 17.41 0.78 -3.96
N GLU A 50 16.59 0.18 -3.12
CA GLU A 50 17.05 -0.85 -2.18
C GLU A 50 17.22 -2.21 -2.83
N THR A 51 16.33 -2.59 -3.73
CA THR A 51 16.25 -3.96 -4.25
C THR A 51 16.45 -4.08 -5.75
N GLY A 52 16.41 -2.97 -6.48
CA GLY A 52 16.46 -2.98 -7.94
C GLY A 52 15.12 -3.27 -8.59
N ASP A 53 14.05 -3.36 -7.80
CA ASP A 53 12.72 -3.69 -8.32
C ASP A 53 11.67 -2.77 -7.68
N PRO A 54 10.99 -1.93 -8.47
CA PRO A 54 9.98 -1.02 -7.90
C PRO A 54 8.68 -1.72 -7.51
N LEU A 55 8.49 -2.97 -7.96
CA LEU A 55 7.29 -3.73 -7.66
C LEU A 55 7.65 -5.20 -7.49
N PRO A 56 8.14 -5.58 -6.29
CA PRO A 56 8.53 -6.96 -6.05
C PRO A 56 7.38 -7.94 -6.23
N SER A 57 7.72 -9.19 -6.56
CA SER A 57 6.71 -10.21 -6.79
C SER A 57 5.84 -10.45 -5.56
N GLN A 58 6.39 -10.33 -4.36
CA GLN A 58 5.59 -10.48 -3.13
C GLN A 58 4.51 -9.40 -3.04
N THR A 59 4.79 -8.19 -3.53
CA THR A 59 3.81 -7.11 -3.55
C THR A 59 2.71 -7.41 -4.55
N VAL A 60 3.08 -7.90 -5.73
CA VAL A 60 2.09 -8.28 -6.75
C VAL A 60 1.16 -9.37 -6.21
N GLU A 61 1.73 -10.40 -5.58
CA GLU A 61 0.93 -11.48 -4.99
C GLU A 61 0.02 -10.97 -3.88
N GLY A 62 0.54 -10.10 -3.02
CA GLY A 62 -0.25 -9.52 -1.95
C GLY A 62 -1.45 -8.74 -2.47
N CYS A 63 -1.23 -7.94 -3.51
CA CYS A 63 -2.30 -7.17 -4.13
C CYS A 63 -3.33 -8.07 -4.79
N ARG A 64 -2.86 -9.13 -5.45
CA ARG A 64 -3.75 -10.08 -6.13
C ARG A 64 -4.67 -10.78 -5.15
N ASN A 65 -4.18 -11.09 -3.96
CA ASN A 65 -4.92 -11.82 -2.94
C ASN A 65 -5.75 -10.93 -2.02
N ALA A 66 -5.56 -9.62 -2.10
CA ALA A 66 -6.31 -8.68 -1.27
C ALA A 66 -7.66 -8.36 -1.87
N ASP A 67 -8.58 -7.87 -1.04
CA ASP A 67 -9.89 -7.43 -1.51
C ASP A 67 -9.80 -6.06 -2.19
N ALA A 68 -8.86 -5.23 -1.75
CA ALA A 68 -8.63 -3.90 -2.33
C ALA A 68 -7.18 -3.48 -2.11
N VAL A 69 -6.76 -2.49 -2.85
CA VAL A 69 -5.40 -1.94 -2.75
C VAL A 69 -5.52 -0.44 -2.45
N LEU A 70 -4.82 -0.01 -1.41
CA LEU A 70 -4.71 1.40 -1.06
C LEU A 70 -3.33 1.88 -1.48
N LEU A 71 -3.29 2.75 -2.45
CA LEU A 71 -2.06 3.19 -3.09
C LEU A 71 -1.76 4.65 -2.76
N GLY A 72 -0.55 4.90 -2.26
CA GLY A 72 -0.07 6.26 -2.03
C GLY A 72 0.62 6.84 -3.25
N ALA A 73 1.55 7.76 -3.03
CA ALA A 73 2.27 8.40 -4.12
C ALA A 73 3.49 7.59 -4.51
N MET A 74 3.80 7.57 -5.80
CA MET A 74 4.95 6.85 -6.33
C MET A 74 5.91 7.82 -7.00
N GLY A 75 7.19 7.47 -6.90
CA GLY A 75 8.23 8.22 -7.60
C GLY A 75 8.93 9.24 -6.73
N LEU A 76 10.17 9.46 -7.03
CA LEU A 76 11.01 10.51 -6.43
C LEU A 76 11.54 11.36 -7.57
N PRO A 77 11.75 12.68 -7.35
CA PRO A 77 12.17 13.57 -8.45
C PRO A 77 13.43 13.13 -9.18
N ASP A 78 14.37 12.56 -8.44
CA ASP A 78 15.67 12.19 -8.99
C ASP A 78 15.77 10.73 -9.40
N VAL A 79 14.70 9.96 -9.29
CA VAL A 79 14.71 8.53 -9.61
C VAL A 79 13.80 8.28 -10.80
N ARG A 80 14.39 7.73 -11.86
CA ARG A 80 13.64 7.37 -13.06
C ARG A 80 14.00 5.95 -13.44
N TRP A 81 13.02 5.19 -13.86
CA TRP A 81 13.26 3.87 -14.39
C TRP A 81 12.75 3.79 -15.82
N PRO A 82 13.37 2.91 -16.62
CA PRO A 82 13.02 2.79 -18.04
C PRO A 82 11.58 2.44 -18.30
#